data_1719d22110b2eccae2616fef1deb5b13
#
_entry.id   1719d22110b2eccae2616fef1deb5b13
#
_cell.length_a   1.000
_cell.length_b   1.000
_cell.length_c   1.000
_cell.angle_alpha   90.00
_cell.angle_beta   90.00
_cell.angle_gamma   90.00
#
_symmetry.space_group_name_H-M   'P 1'
#
loop_
_entity.id
_entity.type
_entity.pdbx_description
1 polymer ?
#
loop_
_entity_poly.entity_id
_entity_poly.type
_entity_poly.pdbx_seq_one_letter_code
_entity_poly.pdbx_strand_id
1 'polypeptide(L)'
;VRRILPSLIIVLFFSYIFTFNFFFPQHFLEFSKSLISALSFISNIYFYISNFNYWDDQLLQPMLHTWSLAVEEQFYIIFPFILILIYKYFRNYFLLIFALSLFVSLIVADFASGNNKLSNLSFYSLPTRGWELLAGSILAQLEIKFKNNKENRFINMLAPLGVILILFYFLYSIKILNSDINLIHPSFITLPPIVGTMLIIRYSNKNNIITKILSTKLFVNLGLISYSLYLWHYPIFAFDRIIELNYLGVFDNFIMLFVIVFLSIVSYFYIEKPARNKSFKFNKR
;
A
#
# COMPACT_ATOMS: atom_id res chain seq x y z
N VAL A 1 3.91 1.68 -14.93
CA VAL A 1 5.17 2.33 -15.28
C VAL A 1 5.04 3.86 -15.20
N ARG A 2 4.23 4.55 -16.06
CA ARG A 2 4.14 6.04 -16.14
C ARG A 2 3.62 6.72 -14.87
N ARG A 3 2.85 6.02 -14.05
CA ARG A 3 2.31 6.56 -12.80
C ARG A 3 3.29 6.40 -11.63
N ILE A 4 4.04 5.31 -11.60
CA ILE A 4 4.81 4.85 -10.44
C ILE A 4 6.26 5.24 -10.54
N LEU A 5 6.95 4.85 -11.63
CA LEU A 5 8.39 5.03 -11.77
C LEU A 5 8.88 6.49 -11.66
N PRO A 6 8.27 7.51 -12.28
CA PRO A 6 8.84 8.86 -12.24
C PRO A 6 8.95 9.42 -10.80
N SER A 7 7.89 9.29 -10.01
CA SER A 7 7.89 9.76 -8.62
C SER A 7 8.80 8.89 -7.73
N LEU A 8 8.83 7.58 -7.94
CA LEU A 8 9.72 6.68 -7.23
C LEU A 8 11.20 7.06 -7.46
N ILE A 9 11.61 7.25 -8.73
CA ILE A 9 13.00 7.61 -9.07
C ILE A 9 13.43 8.89 -8.36
N ILE A 10 12.56 9.90 -8.29
CA ILE A 10 12.88 11.17 -7.62
C ILE A 10 13.03 10.98 -6.12
N VAL A 11 12.13 10.26 -5.47
CA VAL A 11 12.26 9.97 -4.03
C VAL A 11 13.55 9.20 -3.75
N LEU A 12 13.87 8.19 -4.57
CA LEU A 12 15.12 7.43 -4.44
C LEU A 12 16.34 8.32 -4.64
N PHE A 13 16.32 9.23 -5.61
CA PHE A 13 17.42 10.17 -5.88
C PHE A 13 17.66 11.12 -4.70
N PHE A 14 16.60 11.74 -4.17
CA PHE A 14 16.73 12.60 -2.99
C PHE A 14 17.19 11.83 -1.76
N SER A 15 16.67 10.63 -1.57
CA SER A 15 17.11 9.75 -0.46
C SER A 15 18.57 9.34 -0.62
N TYR A 16 19.06 9.12 -1.83
CA TYR A 16 20.47 8.84 -2.12
C TYR A 16 21.36 10.01 -1.74
N ILE A 17 21.01 11.24 -2.15
CA ILE A 17 21.79 12.44 -1.80
C ILE A 17 21.86 12.62 -0.28
N PHE A 18 20.75 12.45 0.41
CA PHE A 18 20.68 12.56 1.85
C PHE A 18 21.58 11.53 2.55
N THR A 19 21.41 10.26 2.22
CA THR A 19 22.15 9.17 2.85
C THR A 19 23.64 9.21 2.53
N PHE A 20 24.03 9.69 1.34
CA PHE A 20 25.44 9.91 0.98
C PHE A 20 26.14 10.89 1.92
N ASN A 21 25.44 11.92 2.38
CA ASN A 21 26.01 12.96 3.23
C ASN A 21 25.98 12.61 4.73
N PHE A 22 25.03 11.77 5.18
CA PHE A 22 24.77 11.57 6.60
C PHE A 22 25.03 10.14 7.10
N PHE A 23 25.13 9.15 6.21
CA PHE A 23 25.35 7.76 6.62
C PHE A 23 26.81 7.41 6.73
N PHE A 24 27.12 6.56 7.70
CA PHE A 24 28.40 5.84 7.72
C PHE A 24 28.50 4.87 6.53
N PRO A 25 29.71 4.57 6.03
CA PRO A 25 29.91 3.75 4.83
C PRO A 25 29.16 2.40 4.84
N GLN A 26 29.08 1.75 5.99
CA GLN A 26 28.41 0.45 6.14
C GLN A 26 26.87 0.60 5.96
N HIS A 27 26.24 1.59 6.60
CA HIS A 27 24.81 1.86 6.46
C HIS A 27 24.46 2.36 5.07
N PHE A 28 25.36 3.13 4.44
CA PHE A 28 25.21 3.57 3.06
C PHE A 28 25.24 2.39 2.07
N LEU A 29 26.06 1.37 2.33
CA LEU A 29 26.08 0.15 1.50
C LEU A 29 24.75 -0.59 1.59
N GLU A 30 24.21 -0.78 2.80
CA GLU A 30 22.89 -1.42 2.99
C GLU A 30 21.76 -0.61 2.34
N PHE A 31 21.77 0.70 2.51
CA PHE A 31 20.85 1.60 1.82
C PHE A 31 20.94 1.44 0.29
N SER A 32 22.15 1.40 -0.27
CA SER A 32 22.36 1.24 -1.71
C SER A 32 21.77 -0.06 -2.25
N LYS A 33 21.89 -1.17 -1.50
CA LYS A 33 21.23 -2.43 -1.84
C LYS A 33 19.71 -2.31 -1.80
N SER A 34 19.15 -1.64 -0.78
CA SER A 34 17.71 -1.41 -0.67
C SER A 34 17.19 -0.53 -1.82
N LEU A 35 17.96 0.47 -2.25
CA LEU A 35 17.64 1.35 -3.37
C LEU A 35 17.56 0.55 -4.70
N ILE A 36 18.56 -0.29 -4.99
CA ILE A 36 18.57 -1.14 -6.18
C ILE A 36 17.38 -2.11 -6.15
N SER A 37 17.10 -2.70 -5.00
CA SER A 37 15.97 -3.61 -4.83
C SER A 37 14.61 -2.92 -5.02
N ALA A 38 14.46 -1.66 -4.58
CA ALA A 38 13.27 -0.86 -4.80
C ALA A 38 13.06 -0.51 -6.28
N LEU A 39 14.12 -0.13 -6.99
CA LEU A 39 14.07 0.13 -8.44
C LEU A 39 13.69 -1.12 -9.25
N SER A 40 14.11 -2.29 -8.79
CA SER A 40 13.84 -3.58 -9.44
C SER A 40 12.52 -4.22 -9.00
N PHE A 41 11.76 -3.58 -8.10
CA PHE A 41 10.53 -4.12 -7.50
C PHE A 41 10.71 -5.49 -6.82
N ILE A 42 11.86 -5.69 -6.18
CA ILE A 42 12.19 -6.88 -5.39
C ILE A 42 12.56 -6.55 -3.93
N SER A 43 12.22 -5.35 -3.47
CA SER A 43 12.56 -4.87 -2.12
C SER A 43 11.93 -5.74 -1.01
N ASN A 44 10.76 -6.32 -1.24
CA ASN A 44 10.14 -7.28 -0.32
C ASN A 44 11.02 -8.52 -0.09
N ILE A 45 11.64 -9.05 -1.15
CA ILE A 45 12.57 -10.20 -1.06
C ILE A 45 13.85 -9.77 -0.35
N TYR A 46 14.38 -8.59 -0.68
CA TYR A 46 15.58 -8.06 -0.05
C TYR A 46 15.40 -7.91 1.47
N PHE A 47 14.32 -7.28 1.92
CA PHE A 47 14.07 -7.07 3.34
C PHE A 47 13.78 -8.37 4.09
N TYR A 48 13.12 -9.33 3.45
CA TYR A 48 12.94 -10.66 4.02
C TYR A 48 14.28 -11.38 4.25
N ILE A 49 15.16 -11.44 3.23
CA ILE A 49 16.46 -12.12 3.32
C ILE A 49 17.39 -11.45 4.33
N SER A 50 17.31 -10.11 4.43
CA SER A 50 18.09 -9.32 5.39
C SER A 50 17.52 -9.37 6.82
N ASN A 51 16.46 -10.14 7.06
CA ASN A 51 15.76 -10.28 8.35
C ASN A 51 15.32 -8.94 8.98
N PHE A 52 15.02 -7.93 8.16
CA PHE A 52 14.45 -6.70 8.66
C PHE A 52 13.04 -6.92 9.18
N ASN A 53 12.82 -6.59 10.45
CA ASN A 53 11.48 -6.56 11.02
C ASN A 53 10.89 -5.16 10.80
N TYR A 54 9.75 -5.09 10.13
CA TYR A 54 9.09 -3.80 9.84
C TYR A 54 8.74 -2.98 11.10
N TRP A 55 8.53 -3.66 12.21
CA TRP A 55 8.11 -3.06 13.50
C TRP A 55 9.29 -2.67 14.40
N ASP A 56 10.52 -2.82 13.95
CA ASP A 56 11.70 -2.46 14.73
C ASP A 56 11.99 -0.96 14.59
N ASP A 57 11.86 -0.21 15.69
CA ASP A 57 12.07 1.25 15.74
C ASP A 57 13.53 1.67 15.49
N GLN A 58 14.49 0.74 15.63
CA GLN A 58 15.91 1.02 15.43
C GLN A 58 16.35 0.95 13.96
N LEU A 59 15.44 0.67 13.04
CA LEU A 59 15.78 0.48 11.64
C LEU A 59 16.06 1.79 10.90
N LEU A 60 17.33 1.95 10.51
CA LEU A 60 17.83 3.04 9.67
C LEU A 60 17.69 2.71 8.17
N GLN A 61 16.51 2.29 7.75
CA GLN A 61 16.24 1.87 6.35
C GLN A 61 15.20 2.75 5.69
N PRO A 62 15.58 3.89 5.08
CA PRO A 62 14.63 4.85 4.52
C PRO A 62 13.70 4.28 3.42
N MET A 63 14.10 3.18 2.77
CA MET A 63 13.33 2.56 1.69
C MET A 63 12.50 1.35 2.14
N LEU A 64 12.40 1.07 3.44
CA LEU A 64 11.73 -0.12 3.94
C LEU A 64 10.28 -0.22 3.43
N HIS A 65 9.52 0.88 3.42
CA HIS A 65 8.12 0.93 2.97
C HIS A 65 7.93 0.44 1.52
N THR A 66 8.96 0.49 0.66
CA THR A 66 8.87 0.07 -0.75
C THR A 66 8.59 -1.43 -0.94
N TRP A 67 8.67 -2.23 0.15
CA TRP A 67 8.33 -3.65 0.09
C TRP A 67 6.90 -3.90 -0.40
N SER A 68 5.92 -3.09 0.03
CA SER A 68 4.53 -3.27 -0.37
C SER A 68 4.31 -2.90 -1.84
N LEU A 69 5.01 -1.87 -2.33
CA LEU A 69 5.02 -1.52 -3.75
C LEU A 69 5.61 -2.66 -4.61
N ALA A 70 6.67 -3.33 -4.12
CA ALA A 70 7.23 -4.48 -4.82
C ALA A 70 6.23 -5.63 -4.93
N VAL A 71 5.51 -5.96 -3.86
CA VAL A 71 4.46 -7.00 -3.87
C VAL A 71 3.34 -6.64 -4.87
N GLU A 72 2.90 -5.38 -4.89
CA GLU A 72 1.88 -4.92 -5.83
C GLU A 72 2.34 -5.04 -7.29
N GLU A 73 3.56 -4.60 -7.62
CA GLU A 73 4.07 -4.65 -8.99
C GLU A 73 4.33 -6.10 -9.45
N GLN A 74 4.80 -6.97 -8.57
CA GLN A 74 4.90 -8.42 -8.83
C GLN A 74 3.52 -9.01 -9.16
N PHE A 75 2.49 -8.65 -8.39
CA PHE A 75 1.13 -9.06 -8.68
C PHE A 75 0.67 -8.54 -10.05
N TYR A 76 0.89 -7.27 -10.39
CA TYR A 76 0.51 -6.69 -11.67
C TYR A 76 1.23 -7.31 -12.86
N ILE A 77 2.42 -7.86 -12.67
CA ILE A 77 3.14 -8.62 -13.71
C ILE A 77 2.54 -10.03 -13.87
N ILE A 78 2.32 -10.75 -12.77
CA ILE A 78 1.89 -12.15 -12.79
C ILE A 78 0.40 -12.30 -13.10
N PHE A 79 -0.43 -11.42 -12.53
CA PHE A 79 -1.88 -11.52 -12.60
C PHE A 79 -2.47 -11.55 -14.02
N PRO A 80 -2.03 -10.73 -15.00
CA PRO A 80 -2.55 -10.79 -16.37
C PRO A 80 -2.35 -12.15 -17.04
N PHE A 81 -1.22 -12.82 -16.78
CA PHE A 81 -0.97 -14.16 -17.33
C PHE A 81 -1.92 -15.19 -16.74
N ILE A 82 -2.10 -15.16 -15.40
CA ILE A 82 -3.07 -16.03 -14.71
C ILE A 82 -4.49 -15.76 -15.25
N LEU A 83 -4.85 -14.49 -15.40
CA LEU A 83 -6.16 -14.09 -15.90
C LEU A 83 -6.43 -14.60 -17.31
N ILE A 84 -5.46 -14.49 -18.23
CA ILE A 84 -5.56 -15.01 -19.60
C ILE A 84 -5.74 -16.53 -19.57
N LEU A 85 -4.98 -17.27 -18.78
CA LEU A 85 -5.09 -18.73 -18.66
C LEU A 85 -6.46 -19.16 -18.13
N ILE A 86 -6.93 -18.53 -17.06
CA ILE A 86 -8.24 -18.84 -16.48
C ILE A 86 -9.36 -18.49 -17.45
N TYR A 87 -9.27 -17.34 -18.13
CA TYR A 87 -10.28 -16.93 -19.10
C TYR A 87 -10.35 -17.87 -20.31
N LYS A 88 -9.19 -18.38 -20.76
CA LYS A 88 -9.10 -19.31 -21.90
C LYS A 88 -9.63 -20.70 -21.58
N TYR A 89 -9.32 -21.26 -20.41
CA TYR A 89 -9.60 -22.66 -20.10
C TYR A 89 -10.73 -22.86 -19.08
N PHE A 90 -10.98 -21.87 -18.18
CA PHE A 90 -11.87 -22.02 -17.03
C PHE A 90 -12.84 -20.82 -16.87
N ARG A 91 -13.28 -20.23 -17.95
CA ARG A 91 -14.11 -19.01 -17.96
C ARG A 91 -15.33 -19.08 -17.03
N ASN A 92 -16.02 -20.23 -17.02
CA ASN A 92 -17.23 -20.42 -16.21
C ASN A 92 -16.93 -20.51 -14.70
N TYR A 93 -15.73 -20.89 -14.33
CA TYR A 93 -15.27 -21.07 -12.95
C TYR A 93 -14.43 -19.89 -12.44
N PHE A 94 -14.36 -18.82 -13.19
CA PHE A 94 -13.51 -17.66 -12.90
C PHE A 94 -13.65 -17.16 -11.46
N LEU A 95 -14.89 -16.82 -11.02
CA LEU A 95 -15.13 -16.35 -9.66
C LEU A 95 -14.80 -17.40 -8.60
N LEU A 96 -15.09 -18.66 -8.88
CA LEU A 96 -14.79 -19.76 -7.95
C LEU A 96 -13.28 -19.90 -7.76
N ILE A 97 -12.50 -19.89 -8.83
CA ILE A 97 -11.04 -20.02 -8.78
C ILE A 97 -10.44 -18.85 -8.00
N PHE A 98 -10.86 -17.59 -8.25
CA PHE A 98 -10.37 -16.44 -7.49
C PHE A 98 -10.79 -16.46 -6.04
N ALA A 99 -12.02 -16.89 -5.72
CA ALA A 99 -12.48 -17.03 -4.35
C ALA A 99 -11.67 -18.10 -3.60
N LEU A 100 -11.44 -19.26 -4.21
CA LEU A 100 -10.61 -20.31 -3.63
C LEU A 100 -9.16 -19.85 -3.46
N SER A 101 -8.58 -19.18 -4.46
CA SER A 101 -7.20 -18.65 -4.36
C SER A 101 -7.08 -17.62 -3.25
N LEU A 102 -8.07 -16.73 -3.08
CA LEU A 102 -8.14 -15.78 -1.98
C LEU A 102 -8.16 -16.51 -0.63
N PHE A 103 -9.04 -17.51 -0.51
CA PHE A 103 -9.20 -18.25 0.75
C PHE A 103 -7.93 -19.01 1.13
N VAL A 104 -7.30 -19.68 0.16
CA VAL A 104 -6.02 -20.39 0.37
C VAL A 104 -4.91 -19.40 0.77
N SER A 105 -4.79 -18.27 0.07
CA SER A 105 -3.81 -17.24 0.41
C SER A 105 -4.02 -16.69 1.82
N LEU A 106 -5.26 -16.44 2.23
CA LEU A 106 -5.59 -15.97 3.57
C LEU A 106 -5.29 -17.00 4.67
N ILE A 107 -5.64 -18.28 4.46
CA ILE A 107 -5.33 -19.34 5.41
C ILE A 107 -3.81 -19.49 5.58
N VAL A 108 -3.06 -19.49 4.48
CA VAL A 108 -1.59 -19.55 4.52
C VAL A 108 -1.02 -18.33 5.24
N ALA A 109 -1.57 -17.15 5.00
CA ALA A 109 -1.19 -15.91 5.66
C ALA A 109 -1.38 -15.98 7.18
N ASP A 110 -2.55 -16.41 7.64
CA ASP A 110 -2.88 -16.53 9.05
C ASP A 110 -2.00 -17.55 9.76
N PHE A 111 -1.85 -18.74 9.17
CA PHE A 111 -0.98 -19.79 9.70
C PHE A 111 0.49 -19.34 9.80
N ALA A 112 1.01 -18.72 8.74
CA ALA A 112 2.41 -18.29 8.69
C ALA A 112 2.67 -17.10 9.62
N SER A 113 1.73 -16.18 9.77
CA SER A 113 1.84 -15.03 10.67
C SER A 113 1.82 -15.43 12.14
N GLY A 114 1.03 -16.47 12.49
CA GLY A 114 0.99 -17.01 13.85
C GLY A 114 2.25 -17.80 14.24
N ASN A 115 3.16 -18.09 13.29
CA ASN A 115 4.39 -18.80 13.54
C ASN A 115 5.58 -17.84 13.55
N ASN A 116 6.28 -17.71 14.67
CA ASN A 116 7.41 -16.79 14.85
C ASN A 116 8.52 -16.96 13.78
N LYS A 117 8.73 -18.17 13.24
CA LYS A 117 9.74 -18.44 12.20
C LYS A 117 9.30 -18.00 10.80
N LEU A 118 7.98 -17.95 10.56
CA LEU A 118 7.40 -17.66 9.25
C LEU A 118 6.76 -16.27 9.17
N SER A 119 6.69 -15.56 10.28
CA SER A 119 6.00 -14.26 10.36
C SER A 119 6.60 -13.22 9.40
N ASN A 120 7.93 -13.10 9.32
CA ASN A 120 8.60 -12.22 8.36
C ASN A 120 8.34 -12.66 6.92
N LEU A 121 8.35 -13.96 6.63
CA LEU A 121 8.00 -14.49 5.30
C LEU A 121 6.55 -14.11 4.96
N SER A 122 5.63 -14.31 5.91
CA SER A 122 4.22 -13.97 5.73
C SER A 122 4.02 -12.48 5.47
N PHE A 123 4.76 -11.64 6.16
CA PHE A 123 4.65 -10.19 6.01
C PHE A 123 5.11 -9.69 4.63
N TYR A 124 6.23 -10.19 4.12
CA TYR A 124 6.86 -9.68 2.90
C TYR A 124 6.48 -10.43 1.62
N SER A 125 5.86 -11.61 1.69
CA SER A 125 5.68 -12.43 0.49
C SER A 125 4.36 -12.16 -0.26
N LEU A 126 4.40 -12.27 -1.59
CA LEU A 126 3.21 -12.15 -2.43
C LEU A 126 2.14 -13.24 -2.16
N PRO A 127 2.48 -14.53 -1.95
CA PRO A 127 1.46 -15.55 -1.69
C PRO A 127 0.58 -15.29 -0.47
N THR A 128 1.11 -14.67 0.57
CA THR A 128 0.40 -14.39 1.82
C THR A 128 -0.30 -13.02 1.81
N ARG A 129 0.08 -12.12 0.89
CA ARG A 129 -0.55 -10.82 0.67
C ARG A 129 -1.48 -10.82 -0.55
N GLY A 130 -1.39 -11.83 -1.40
CA GLY A 130 -2.16 -11.91 -2.65
C GLY A 130 -3.66 -11.88 -2.46
N TRP A 131 -4.19 -12.37 -1.32
CA TRP A 131 -5.62 -12.33 -1.03
C TRP A 131 -6.18 -10.90 -0.95
N GLU A 132 -5.41 -9.93 -0.47
CA GLU A 132 -5.79 -8.50 -0.41
C GLU A 132 -6.02 -7.94 -1.83
N LEU A 133 -5.12 -8.28 -2.77
CA LEU A 133 -5.20 -7.86 -4.17
C LEU A 133 -6.27 -8.64 -4.96
N LEU A 134 -6.41 -9.94 -4.66
CA LEU A 134 -7.46 -10.78 -5.23
C LEU A 134 -8.87 -10.32 -4.82
N ALA A 135 -9.04 -9.81 -3.59
CA ALA A 135 -10.30 -9.22 -3.14
C ALA A 135 -10.75 -8.06 -4.06
N GLY A 136 -9.81 -7.18 -4.44
CA GLY A 136 -10.06 -6.13 -5.43
C GLY A 136 -10.41 -6.67 -6.81
N SER A 137 -9.76 -7.75 -7.24
CA SER A 137 -10.03 -8.40 -8.53
C SER A 137 -11.41 -9.06 -8.57
N ILE A 138 -11.83 -9.70 -7.47
CA ILE A 138 -13.19 -10.27 -7.33
C ILE A 138 -14.22 -9.13 -7.35
N LEU A 139 -13.96 -8.04 -6.65
CA LEU A 139 -14.84 -6.88 -6.65
C LEU A 139 -15.04 -6.32 -8.05
N ALA A 140 -13.96 -6.13 -8.82
CA ALA A 140 -14.03 -5.67 -10.20
C ALA A 140 -14.90 -6.60 -11.09
N GLN A 141 -14.79 -7.92 -10.92
CA GLN A 141 -15.60 -8.88 -11.64
C GLN A 141 -17.07 -8.83 -11.23
N LEU A 142 -17.37 -8.64 -9.95
CA LEU A 142 -18.73 -8.44 -9.46
C LEU A 142 -19.35 -7.15 -10.03
N GLU A 143 -18.56 -6.09 -10.17
CA GLU A 143 -18.98 -4.83 -10.80
C GLU A 143 -19.41 -5.06 -12.26
N ILE A 144 -18.63 -5.82 -13.03
CA ILE A 144 -18.92 -6.14 -14.43
C ILE A 144 -20.19 -7.01 -14.56
N LYS A 145 -20.30 -8.04 -13.69
CA LYS A 145 -21.39 -9.02 -13.75
C LYS A 145 -22.74 -8.47 -13.26
N PHE A 146 -22.73 -7.64 -12.22
CA PHE A 146 -23.91 -7.12 -11.54
C PHE A 146 -24.00 -5.59 -11.65
N LYS A 147 -24.03 -5.09 -12.87
CA LYS A 147 -23.98 -3.67 -13.22
C LYS A 147 -25.15 -2.82 -12.68
N ASN A 148 -26.29 -3.42 -12.36
CA ASN A 148 -27.50 -2.74 -11.89
C ASN A 148 -27.75 -3.03 -10.41
N ASN A 149 -27.23 -2.23 -9.52
CA ASN A 149 -27.71 -2.18 -8.16
C ASN A 149 -28.99 -1.31 -8.14
N LYS A 150 -30.14 -1.95 -8.02
CA LYS A 150 -31.39 -1.22 -7.71
C LYS A 150 -31.16 -0.48 -6.38
N GLU A 151 -31.42 0.82 -6.35
CA GLU A 151 -31.39 1.60 -5.11
C GLU A 151 -32.43 0.99 -4.14
N ASN A 152 -31.94 0.41 -3.08
CA ASN A 152 -32.74 -0.09 -1.95
C ASN A 152 -32.14 0.47 -0.66
N ARG A 153 -33.01 0.73 0.32
CA ARG A 153 -32.59 1.24 1.62
C ARG A 153 -31.50 0.38 2.29
N PHE A 154 -31.60 -0.94 2.15
CA PHE A 154 -30.60 -1.87 2.66
C PHE A 154 -29.22 -1.70 1.98
N ILE A 155 -29.20 -1.51 0.66
CA ILE A 155 -27.97 -1.31 -0.13
C ILE A 155 -27.29 0.00 0.28
N ASN A 156 -28.08 1.04 0.60
CA ASN A 156 -27.53 2.32 1.04
C ASN A 156 -26.85 2.26 2.44
N MET A 157 -27.13 1.23 3.25
CA MET A 157 -26.46 1.02 4.53
C MET A 157 -25.13 0.28 4.43
N LEU A 158 -24.82 -0.36 3.29
CA LEU A 158 -23.61 -1.17 3.15
C LEU A 158 -22.32 -0.33 3.07
N ALA A 159 -22.35 0.84 2.46
CA ALA A 159 -21.19 1.73 2.44
C ALA A 159 -20.86 2.33 3.83
N PRO A 160 -21.83 2.84 4.63
CA PRO A 160 -21.61 3.16 6.04
C PRO A 160 -21.07 2.00 6.88
N LEU A 161 -21.61 0.79 6.70
CA LEU A 161 -21.09 -0.42 7.36
C LEU A 161 -19.61 -0.64 7.01
N GLY A 162 -19.22 -0.41 5.76
CA GLY A 162 -17.82 -0.47 5.35
C GLY A 162 -16.92 0.48 6.14
N VAL A 163 -17.36 1.72 6.36
CA VAL A 163 -16.62 2.68 7.20
C VAL A 163 -16.52 2.20 8.65
N ILE A 164 -17.61 1.66 9.21
CA ILE A 164 -17.61 1.12 10.58
C ILE A 164 -16.59 -0.01 10.71
N LEU A 165 -16.50 -0.93 9.74
CA LEU A 165 -15.53 -2.03 9.76
C LEU A 165 -14.08 -1.51 9.74
N ILE A 166 -13.80 -0.49 8.94
CA ILE A 166 -12.46 0.14 8.88
C ILE A 166 -12.13 0.80 10.22
N LEU A 167 -13.05 1.60 10.78
CA LEU A 167 -12.85 2.28 12.06
C LEU A 167 -12.72 1.28 13.22
N PHE A 168 -13.53 0.23 13.23
CA PHE A 168 -13.42 -0.83 14.22
C PHE A 168 -12.02 -1.46 14.23
N TYR A 169 -11.51 -1.82 13.03
CA TYR A 169 -10.17 -2.36 12.93
C TYR A 169 -9.09 -1.36 13.36
N PHE A 170 -9.23 -0.09 13.01
CA PHE A 170 -8.28 0.95 13.41
C PHE A 170 -8.24 1.11 14.93
N LEU A 171 -9.39 1.18 15.60
CA LEU A 171 -9.46 1.27 17.06
C LEU A 171 -8.92 0.00 17.74
N TYR A 172 -9.19 -1.16 17.15
CA TYR A 172 -8.66 -2.44 17.61
C TYR A 172 -7.13 -2.49 17.53
N SER A 173 -6.55 -2.04 16.40
CA SER A 173 -5.10 -2.00 16.20
C SER A 173 -4.41 -1.05 17.18
N ILE A 174 -4.98 0.13 17.46
CA ILE A 174 -4.46 1.07 18.48
C ILE A 174 -4.46 0.41 19.87
N LYS A 175 -5.52 -0.28 20.22
CA LYS A 175 -5.62 -0.97 21.53
C LYS A 175 -4.53 -2.04 21.67
N ILE A 176 -4.23 -2.78 20.63
CA ILE A 176 -3.17 -3.80 20.63
C ILE A 176 -1.79 -3.17 20.69
N LEU A 177 -1.53 -2.12 19.92
CA LEU A 177 -0.24 -1.39 19.96
C LEU A 177 0.09 -0.84 21.35
N ASN A 178 -0.94 -0.53 22.16
CA ASN A 178 -0.78 -0.11 23.56
C ASN A 178 -0.76 -1.30 24.54
N SER A 179 -0.73 -2.54 24.07
CA SER A 179 -0.64 -3.77 24.85
C SER A 179 0.59 -4.57 24.41
N ASP A 180 1.09 -5.45 25.29
CA ASP A 180 2.23 -6.35 24.99
C ASP A 180 1.87 -7.46 23.97
N ILE A 181 0.74 -7.34 23.29
CA ILE A 181 0.26 -8.32 22.30
C ILE A 181 0.77 -7.92 20.93
N ASN A 182 1.54 -8.78 20.28
CA ASN A 182 1.99 -8.57 18.91
C ASN A 182 0.81 -8.62 17.93
N LEU A 183 0.69 -7.61 17.08
CA LEU A 183 -0.23 -7.62 15.96
C LEU A 183 0.19 -8.69 14.94
N ILE A 184 -0.67 -9.69 14.75
CA ILE A 184 -0.45 -10.74 13.75
C ILE A 184 -0.91 -10.21 12.38
N HIS A 185 0.03 -9.94 11.49
CA HIS A 185 -0.21 -9.48 10.14
C HIS A 185 0.62 -10.26 9.10
N PRO A 186 0.01 -10.61 7.96
CA PRO A 186 -1.42 -10.62 7.60
C PRO A 186 -2.19 -11.77 8.24
N SER A 187 -3.47 -11.59 8.56
CA SER A 187 -4.28 -12.62 9.23
C SER A 187 -5.78 -12.38 9.01
N PHE A 188 -6.65 -13.26 9.55
CA PHE A 188 -8.10 -13.04 9.53
C PHE A 188 -8.52 -11.72 10.20
N ILE A 189 -7.71 -11.21 11.12
CA ILE A 189 -7.95 -9.92 11.80
C ILE A 189 -7.92 -8.75 10.81
N THR A 190 -7.22 -8.88 9.68
CA THR A 190 -7.13 -7.86 8.64
C THR A 190 -8.28 -7.89 7.62
N LEU A 191 -9.22 -8.83 7.74
CA LEU A 191 -10.41 -8.90 6.88
C LEU A 191 -11.34 -7.67 6.97
N PRO A 192 -11.67 -7.14 8.17
CA PRO A 192 -12.62 -6.03 8.30
C PRO A 192 -12.29 -4.81 7.42
N PRO A 193 -11.05 -4.27 7.38
CA PRO A 193 -10.74 -3.14 6.52
C PRO A 193 -10.81 -3.47 5.02
N ILE A 194 -10.44 -4.69 4.61
CA ILE A 194 -10.53 -5.11 3.21
C ILE A 194 -11.99 -5.21 2.77
N VAL A 195 -12.81 -5.92 3.55
CA VAL A 195 -14.26 -6.04 3.29
C VAL A 195 -14.92 -4.67 3.35
N GLY A 196 -14.56 -3.84 4.34
CA GLY A 196 -15.07 -2.48 4.49
C GLY A 196 -14.80 -1.63 3.25
N THR A 197 -13.58 -1.68 2.72
CA THR A 197 -13.19 -0.99 1.49
C THR A 197 -13.96 -1.50 0.28
N MET A 198 -14.14 -2.82 0.15
CA MET A 198 -14.96 -3.41 -0.91
C MET A 198 -16.42 -2.93 -0.85
N LEU A 199 -17.00 -2.86 0.34
CA LEU A 199 -18.36 -2.36 0.53
C LEU A 199 -18.49 -0.88 0.13
N ILE A 200 -17.54 -0.05 0.52
CA ILE A 200 -17.52 1.35 0.12
C ILE A 200 -17.44 1.47 -1.40
N ILE A 201 -16.51 0.80 -2.05
CA ILE A 201 -16.34 0.89 -3.50
C ILE A 201 -17.60 0.41 -4.22
N ARG A 202 -18.18 -0.73 -3.79
CA ARG A 202 -19.32 -1.37 -4.48
C ARG A 202 -20.64 -0.63 -4.31
N TYR A 203 -20.88 -0.08 -3.11
CA TYR A 203 -22.20 0.42 -2.71
C TYR A 203 -22.25 1.93 -2.49
N SER A 204 -21.18 2.66 -2.83
CA SER A 204 -21.19 4.12 -2.89
C SER A 204 -22.06 4.60 -4.06
N ASN A 205 -23.13 5.35 -3.76
CA ASN A 205 -23.98 6.00 -4.74
C ASN A 205 -24.17 7.48 -4.40
N LYS A 206 -24.71 8.28 -5.33
CA LYS A 206 -24.85 9.75 -5.18
C LYS A 206 -25.68 10.18 -3.97
N ASN A 207 -26.58 9.34 -3.50
CA ASN A 207 -27.48 9.63 -2.37
C ASN A 207 -26.87 9.29 -1.01
N ASN A 208 -25.78 8.51 -1.00
CA ASN A 208 -25.13 8.04 0.22
C ASN A 208 -24.28 9.15 0.86
N ILE A 209 -24.40 9.31 2.18
CA ILE A 209 -23.63 10.29 2.96
C ILE A 209 -22.11 10.06 2.83
N ILE A 210 -21.66 8.79 2.80
CA ILE A 210 -20.25 8.43 2.65
C ILE A 210 -19.72 8.93 1.31
N THR A 211 -20.49 8.73 0.23
CA THR A 211 -20.11 9.24 -1.09
C THR A 211 -20.00 10.76 -1.09
N LYS A 212 -20.94 11.47 -0.45
CA LYS A 212 -20.90 12.93 -0.34
C LYS A 212 -19.64 13.40 0.40
N ILE A 213 -19.27 12.75 1.49
CA ILE A 213 -18.06 13.07 2.25
C ILE A 213 -16.81 12.80 1.41
N LEU A 214 -16.68 11.60 0.85
CA LEU A 214 -15.51 11.20 0.06
C LEU A 214 -15.37 11.98 -1.26
N SER A 215 -16.46 12.54 -1.78
CA SER A 215 -16.46 13.40 -2.98
C SER A 215 -16.13 14.86 -2.69
N THR A 216 -15.89 15.25 -1.44
CA THR A 216 -15.47 16.62 -1.12
C THR A 216 -14.08 16.90 -1.71
N LYS A 217 -13.82 18.17 -2.04
CA LYS A 217 -12.53 18.59 -2.61
C LYS A 217 -11.33 18.17 -1.76
N LEU A 218 -11.49 18.16 -0.43
CA LEU A 218 -10.45 17.75 0.49
C LEU A 218 -10.05 16.29 0.27
N PHE A 219 -11.01 15.34 0.36
CA PHE A 219 -10.74 13.92 0.20
C PHE A 219 -10.28 13.56 -1.21
N VAL A 220 -10.85 14.19 -2.24
CA VAL A 220 -10.41 13.99 -3.63
C VAL A 220 -8.97 14.45 -3.82
N ASN A 221 -8.59 15.62 -3.29
CA ASN A 221 -7.22 16.12 -3.40
C ASN A 221 -6.23 15.24 -2.61
N LEU A 222 -6.58 14.78 -1.40
CA LEU A 222 -5.77 13.81 -0.65
C LEU A 222 -5.60 12.52 -1.44
N GLY A 223 -6.64 12.00 -2.06
CA GLY A 223 -6.55 10.81 -2.92
C GLY A 223 -5.66 11.03 -4.16
N LEU A 224 -5.64 12.22 -4.74
CA LEU A 224 -4.78 12.53 -5.88
C LEU A 224 -3.29 12.52 -5.52
N ILE A 225 -2.92 13.04 -4.36
CA ILE A 225 -1.53 13.10 -3.89
C ILE A 225 -1.10 11.86 -3.07
N SER A 226 -2.01 10.90 -2.84
CA SER A 226 -1.80 9.78 -1.91
C SER A 226 -0.56 8.92 -2.25
N TYR A 227 -0.28 8.70 -3.54
CA TYR A 227 0.89 7.96 -3.94
C TYR A 227 2.19 8.70 -3.62
N SER A 228 2.24 10.00 -3.90
CA SER A 228 3.40 10.82 -3.52
C SER A 228 3.54 10.91 -1.99
N LEU A 229 2.42 10.99 -1.23
CA LEU A 229 2.44 10.92 0.24
C LEU A 229 3.04 9.59 0.74
N TYR A 230 2.63 8.47 0.14
CA TYR A 230 3.17 7.16 0.44
C TYR A 230 4.68 7.08 0.17
N LEU A 231 5.18 7.69 -0.89
CA LEU A 231 6.61 7.65 -1.19
C LEU A 231 7.46 8.51 -0.25
N TRP A 232 6.98 9.69 0.16
CA TRP A 232 7.74 10.64 0.98
C TRP A 232 7.66 10.40 2.48
N HIS A 233 6.56 9.81 2.99
CA HIS A 233 6.35 9.74 4.45
C HIS A 233 7.45 8.97 5.17
N TYR A 234 7.78 7.79 4.69
CA TYR A 234 8.71 6.91 5.39
C TYR A 234 10.16 7.40 5.35
N PRO A 235 10.73 7.81 4.19
CA PRO A 235 12.07 8.40 4.15
C PRO A 235 12.22 9.62 5.06
N ILE A 236 11.25 10.52 5.08
CA ILE A 236 11.32 11.73 5.92
C ILE A 236 11.37 11.36 7.42
N PHE A 237 10.51 10.48 7.89
CA PHE A 237 10.57 10.01 9.27
C PHE A 237 11.83 9.20 9.58
N ALA A 238 12.36 8.44 8.62
CA ALA A 238 13.62 7.73 8.79
C ALA A 238 14.80 8.70 8.90
N PHE A 239 14.82 9.76 8.09
CA PHE A 239 15.87 10.79 8.13
C PHE A 239 15.85 11.59 9.42
N ASP A 240 14.67 11.91 9.95
CA ASP A 240 14.51 12.54 11.26
C ASP A 240 15.16 11.71 12.37
N ARG A 241 14.88 10.42 12.39
CA ARG A 241 15.50 9.48 13.36
C ARG A 241 17.02 9.39 13.22
N ILE A 242 17.56 9.50 12.00
CA ILE A 242 19.01 9.42 11.74
C ILE A 242 19.74 10.66 12.21
N ILE A 243 19.14 11.85 12.05
CA ILE A 243 19.76 13.13 12.44
C ILE A 243 19.55 13.39 13.93
N GLU A 244 18.78 12.55 14.63
CA GLU A 244 18.41 12.77 16.04
C GLU A 244 17.78 14.15 16.28
N LEU A 245 16.96 14.61 15.32
CA LEU A 245 16.25 15.89 15.41
C LEU A 245 15.18 15.92 16.52
N ASN A 246 15.07 14.87 17.32
CA ASN A 246 14.09 14.71 18.40
C ASN A 246 14.20 15.72 19.56
N TYR A 247 14.83 16.87 19.34
CA TYR A 247 14.99 17.91 20.36
C TYR A 247 13.71 18.72 20.62
N LEU A 248 12.77 18.77 19.67
CA LEU A 248 11.58 19.63 19.74
C LEU A 248 10.28 18.85 20.04
N GLY A 249 10.32 17.53 20.15
CA GLY A 249 9.19 16.69 20.55
C GLY A 249 8.01 16.76 19.59
N VAL A 250 6.81 17.13 20.07
CA VAL A 250 5.58 17.16 19.26
C VAL A 250 5.68 18.15 18.09
N PHE A 251 6.46 19.22 18.21
CA PHE A 251 6.68 20.20 17.13
C PHE A 251 7.38 19.59 15.93
N ASP A 252 8.31 18.66 16.11
CA ASP A 252 9.02 18.01 15.02
C ASP A 252 8.07 17.19 14.15
N ASN A 253 7.14 16.48 14.78
CA ASN A 253 6.14 15.70 14.04
C ASN A 253 5.25 16.60 13.13
N PHE A 254 4.90 17.81 13.58
CA PHE A 254 4.14 18.75 12.74
C PHE A 254 4.98 19.30 11.58
N ILE A 255 6.27 19.60 11.83
CA ILE A 255 7.19 20.04 10.78
C ILE A 255 7.37 18.93 9.74
N MET A 256 7.61 17.68 10.18
CA MET A 256 7.75 16.54 9.28
C MET A 256 6.49 16.31 8.46
N LEU A 257 5.31 16.35 9.08
CA LEU A 257 4.05 16.24 8.38
C LEU A 257 3.90 17.34 7.30
N PHE A 258 4.24 18.58 7.62
CA PHE A 258 4.21 19.69 6.67
C PHE A 258 5.16 19.45 5.51
N VAL A 259 6.40 19.02 5.76
CA VAL A 259 7.42 18.70 4.73
C VAL A 259 6.92 17.57 3.84
N ILE A 260 6.37 16.49 4.41
CA ILE A 260 5.81 15.35 3.66
C ILE A 260 4.70 15.83 2.73
N VAL A 261 3.73 16.59 3.23
CA VAL A 261 2.60 17.09 2.43
C VAL A 261 3.10 18.04 1.34
N PHE A 262 4.01 18.95 1.66
CA PHE A 262 4.60 19.89 0.69
C PHE A 262 5.32 19.15 -0.45
N LEU A 263 6.24 18.24 -0.13
CA LEU A 263 6.97 17.45 -1.12
C LEU A 263 6.04 16.57 -1.95
N SER A 264 4.98 16.05 -1.35
CA SER A 264 3.98 15.25 -2.05
C SER A 264 3.17 16.06 -3.05
N ILE A 265 2.79 17.29 -2.70
CA ILE A 265 2.10 18.22 -3.60
C ILE A 265 3.03 18.58 -4.77
N VAL A 266 4.28 18.95 -4.49
CA VAL A 266 5.27 19.27 -5.52
C VAL A 266 5.48 18.07 -6.45
N SER A 267 5.72 16.87 -5.89
CA SER A 267 5.90 15.65 -6.68
C SER A 267 4.68 15.33 -7.54
N TYR A 268 3.47 15.49 -7.01
CA TYR A 268 2.25 15.24 -7.77
C TYR A 268 2.12 16.19 -8.96
N PHE A 269 2.23 17.50 -8.74
CA PHE A 269 1.97 18.49 -9.80
C PHE A 269 3.08 18.55 -10.85
N TYR A 270 4.33 18.45 -10.45
CA TYR A 270 5.48 18.63 -11.38
C TYR A 270 5.98 17.32 -12.00
N ILE A 271 5.68 16.16 -11.38
CA ILE A 271 6.23 14.89 -11.83
C ILE A 271 5.11 13.90 -12.20
N GLU A 272 4.24 13.54 -11.24
CA GLU A 272 3.25 12.48 -11.45
C GLU A 272 2.22 12.89 -12.49
N LYS A 273 1.60 14.05 -12.34
CA LYS A 273 0.55 14.54 -13.24
C LYS A 273 1.04 14.75 -14.67
N PRO A 274 2.21 15.37 -14.95
CA PRO A 274 2.77 15.46 -16.30
C PRO A 274 3.12 14.10 -16.90
N ALA A 275 3.73 13.18 -16.12
CA ALA A 275 4.13 11.86 -16.60
C ALA A 275 2.91 10.98 -16.99
N ARG A 276 1.75 11.19 -16.35
CA ARG A 276 0.48 10.51 -16.68
C ARG A 276 -0.16 11.01 -17.97
N ASN A 277 0.07 12.26 -18.36
CA ASN A 277 -0.50 12.83 -19.58
C ASN A 277 0.13 12.20 -20.82
N LYS A 278 -0.71 11.56 -21.67
CA LYS A 278 -0.27 10.92 -22.93
C LYS A 278 0.31 11.91 -23.94
N SER A 279 0.11 13.21 -23.75
CA SER A 279 0.62 14.28 -24.62
C SER A 279 2.10 14.61 -24.41
N PHE A 280 2.75 14.07 -23.39
CA PHE A 280 4.20 14.17 -23.23
C PHE A 280 4.86 13.24 -24.26
N LYS A 281 4.78 13.63 -25.54
CA LYS A 281 5.65 13.09 -26.57
C LYS A 281 7.06 13.62 -26.25
N PHE A 282 7.98 12.73 -25.90
CA PHE A 282 9.39 13.02 -26.08
C PHE A 282 9.52 13.46 -27.54
N ASN A 283 9.72 14.75 -27.78
CA ASN A 283 10.10 15.25 -29.08
C ASN A 283 11.43 14.56 -29.45
N LYS A 284 11.34 13.52 -30.27
CA LYS A 284 12.52 12.97 -30.93
C LYS A 284 13.04 14.10 -31.84
N ARG A 285 14.05 14.84 -31.38
CA ARG A 285 14.98 15.52 -32.23
C ARG A 285 16.08 14.56 -32.64
#